data_08538a4f62ebf5aed58cb4ad9b012fc3
#
_entry.id   08538a4f62ebf5aed58cb4ad9b012fc3
#
_cell.length_a   1.000
_cell.length_b   1.000
_cell.length_c   1.000
_cell.angle_alpha   90.00
_cell.angle_beta   90.00
_cell.angle_gamma   90.00
#
_symmetry.space_group_name_H-M   'P 1'
#
loop_
_entity.id
_entity.type
_entity.pdbx_description
1 polymer ?
#
loop_
_entity_poly.entity_id
_entity_poly.type
_entity_poly.pdbx_seq_one_letter_code
_entity_poly.pdbx_strand_id
1 'polypeptide(L)'
;MVAAIRQHRLLYSLGGAIIITALLSLTIGSQPLPLLQALQESFGDKPGVYSLILTELRIPRTLVALLAGASLGLCGAVMQSLLRNPLASPGLVGSASGAALGAVITLYFGVAGLFAFALPLGGMAGALLATLTVYLLAGRDGGTLTLILAGVAVNAFALALVSLLLNLAPSPYAVQEIALWMLGSLANVSRNELWILLPGTLLGWLLIWRQGRPLDLLTLGEETASSMGADLPNLRRRLFLAVALAVGSAISVTGAIGFIGLVVPHLLRPLVGYQPSRLLIPSAMGGALLLMLADMGVRLLPVQGEIKVGVVTSLIGAPFFLWLILHHRGRGS
;
A
#
# COMPACT_ATOMS: atom_id res chain seq x y z
N MET A 1 28.68 -15.22 3.45
CA MET A 1 28.99 -14.92 2.03
C MET A 1 27.84 -15.33 1.09
N VAL A 2 27.40 -16.59 1.08
CA VAL A 2 26.32 -17.09 0.18
C VAL A 2 24.99 -16.32 0.33
N ALA A 3 24.54 -16.04 1.57
CA ALA A 3 23.30 -15.30 1.80
C ALA A 3 23.34 -13.85 1.30
N ALA A 4 24.49 -13.18 1.38
CA ALA A 4 24.66 -11.83 0.85
C ALA A 4 24.61 -11.81 -0.70
N ILE A 5 25.28 -12.78 -1.35
CA ILE A 5 25.26 -12.92 -2.82
C ILE A 5 23.82 -13.17 -3.31
N ARG A 6 23.06 -14.04 -2.61
CA ARG A 6 21.67 -14.33 -2.95
C ARG A 6 20.79 -13.10 -2.81
N GLN A 7 20.99 -12.30 -1.76
CA GLN A 7 20.25 -11.05 -1.55
C GLN A 7 20.55 -10.02 -2.65
N HIS A 8 21.81 -9.81 -3.03
CA HIS A 8 22.16 -8.89 -4.11
C HIS A 8 21.54 -9.33 -5.45
N ARG A 9 21.62 -10.63 -5.78
CA ARG A 9 20.94 -11.14 -6.99
C ARG A 9 19.44 -10.87 -6.99
N LEU A 10 18.77 -11.08 -5.85
CA LEU A 10 17.33 -10.76 -5.70
C LEU A 10 17.04 -9.29 -5.92
N LEU A 11 17.84 -8.37 -5.34
CA LEU A 11 17.66 -6.93 -5.52
C LEU A 11 17.88 -6.50 -6.97
N TYR A 12 18.93 -7.01 -7.63
CA TYR A 12 19.16 -6.70 -9.05
C TYR A 12 18.07 -7.26 -9.96
N SER A 13 17.57 -8.47 -9.72
CA SER A 13 16.48 -9.05 -10.51
C SER A 13 15.17 -8.28 -10.33
N LEU A 14 14.82 -7.91 -9.09
CA LEU A 14 13.65 -7.07 -8.82
C LEU A 14 13.81 -5.66 -9.42
N GLY A 15 14.99 -5.06 -9.31
CA GLY A 15 15.28 -3.75 -9.91
C GLY A 15 15.14 -3.77 -11.43
N GLY A 16 15.72 -4.75 -12.08
CA GLY A 16 15.57 -4.93 -13.52
C GLY A 16 14.11 -5.16 -13.94
N ALA A 17 13.37 -6.01 -13.20
CA ALA A 17 11.96 -6.25 -13.45
C ALA A 17 11.11 -4.97 -13.28
N ILE A 18 11.38 -4.15 -12.26
CA ILE A 18 10.70 -2.87 -12.05
C ILE A 18 10.94 -1.92 -13.23
N ILE A 19 12.19 -1.78 -13.67
CA ILE A 19 12.54 -0.91 -14.80
C ILE A 19 11.82 -1.36 -16.07
N ILE A 20 11.87 -2.65 -16.39
CA ILE A 20 11.20 -3.22 -17.57
C ILE A 20 9.68 -3.00 -17.46
N THR A 21 9.08 -3.30 -16.31
CA THR A 21 7.64 -3.12 -16.11
C THR A 21 7.23 -1.66 -16.16
N ALA A 22 8.03 -0.74 -15.62
CA ALA A 22 7.77 0.69 -15.70
C ALA A 22 7.80 1.18 -17.16
N LEU A 23 8.79 0.78 -17.94
CA LEU A 23 8.87 1.12 -19.37
C LEU A 23 7.68 0.55 -20.15
N LEU A 24 7.31 -0.71 -19.91
CA LEU A 24 6.13 -1.31 -20.52
C LEU A 24 4.83 -0.61 -20.09
N SER A 25 4.71 -0.19 -18.83
CA SER A 25 3.55 0.55 -18.32
C SER A 25 3.33 1.89 -19.03
N LEU A 26 4.40 2.53 -19.53
CA LEU A 26 4.29 3.76 -20.31
C LEU A 26 3.71 3.53 -21.72
N THR A 27 3.91 2.35 -22.30
CA THR A 27 3.44 2.01 -23.65
C THR A 27 2.08 1.32 -23.66
N ILE A 28 1.79 0.47 -22.65
CA ILE A 28 0.58 -0.36 -22.54
C ILE A 28 -0.59 0.47 -22.03
N GLY A 29 -1.75 0.34 -22.70
CA GLY A 29 -3.03 0.94 -22.31
C GLY A 29 -4.10 0.63 -23.33
N SER A 30 -5.32 1.16 -23.14
CA SER A 30 -6.44 1.00 -24.07
C SER A 30 -6.11 1.38 -25.52
N GLN A 31 -5.19 2.33 -25.66
CA GLN A 31 -4.55 2.61 -26.95
C GLN A 31 -3.02 2.57 -26.75
N PRO A 32 -2.27 1.84 -27.61
CA PRO A 32 -0.82 1.80 -27.53
C PRO A 32 -0.24 3.19 -27.80
N LEU A 33 0.70 3.63 -26.93
CA LEU A 33 1.37 4.91 -27.08
C LEU A 33 2.68 4.73 -27.85
N PRO A 34 2.88 5.41 -28.97
CA PRO A 34 4.16 5.43 -29.68
C PRO A 34 5.18 6.25 -28.89
N LEU A 35 5.93 5.57 -27.99
CA LEU A 35 6.81 6.22 -27.01
C LEU A 35 7.84 7.15 -27.65
N LEU A 36 8.42 6.74 -28.80
CA LEU A 36 9.40 7.58 -29.52
C LEU A 36 8.79 8.90 -29.99
N GLN A 37 7.58 8.85 -30.54
CA GLN A 37 6.87 10.04 -31.00
C GLN A 37 6.46 10.92 -29.80
N ALA A 38 5.97 10.31 -28.72
CA ALA A 38 5.61 11.05 -27.50
C ALA A 38 6.82 11.78 -26.89
N LEU A 39 8.01 11.15 -26.91
CA LEU A 39 9.26 11.78 -26.47
C LEU A 39 9.68 12.92 -27.41
N GLN A 40 9.61 12.71 -28.73
CA GLN A 40 9.91 13.78 -29.72
C GLN A 40 8.99 14.99 -29.51
N GLU A 41 7.69 14.77 -29.34
CA GLU A 41 6.73 15.83 -29.05
C GLU A 41 7.00 16.54 -27.70
N SER A 42 7.57 15.83 -26.71
CA SER A 42 7.90 16.41 -25.40
C SER A 42 9.09 17.39 -25.44
N PHE A 43 9.97 17.27 -26.46
CA PHE A 43 11.11 18.15 -26.67
C PHE A 43 10.87 19.19 -27.80
N GLY A 44 9.65 19.17 -28.40
CA GLY A 44 9.26 20.13 -29.42
C GLY A 44 8.74 21.45 -28.83
N ASP A 45 8.63 22.48 -29.67
CA ASP A 45 8.16 23.82 -29.25
C ASP A 45 6.70 23.85 -28.76
N LYS A 46 5.90 22.85 -29.13
CA LYS A 46 4.51 22.70 -28.67
C LYS A 46 4.27 21.28 -28.25
N PRO A 47 3.68 21.06 -27.03
CA PRO A 47 3.34 19.72 -26.58
C PRO A 47 2.26 19.12 -27.50
N GLY A 48 2.57 17.97 -28.11
CA GLY A 48 1.61 17.18 -28.89
C GLY A 48 0.70 16.35 -28.00
N VAL A 49 -0.30 15.71 -28.58
CA VAL A 49 -1.27 14.85 -27.86
C VAL A 49 -0.58 13.68 -27.16
N TYR A 50 0.39 13.04 -27.83
CA TYR A 50 1.10 11.90 -27.23
C TYR A 50 2.01 12.33 -26.08
N SER A 51 2.61 13.52 -26.15
CA SER A 51 3.39 14.12 -25.06
C SER A 51 2.52 14.39 -23.83
N LEU A 52 1.30 14.93 -24.01
CA LEU A 52 0.37 15.16 -22.92
C LEU A 52 -0.10 13.85 -22.28
N ILE A 53 -0.43 12.84 -23.09
CA ILE A 53 -0.81 11.52 -22.57
C ILE A 53 0.34 10.91 -21.74
N LEU A 54 1.57 11.00 -22.23
CA LEU A 54 2.75 10.48 -21.54
C LEU A 54 2.96 11.18 -20.20
N THR A 55 2.98 12.53 -20.21
CA THR A 55 3.41 13.33 -19.06
C THR A 55 2.31 13.54 -18.01
N GLU A 56 1.03 13.64 -18.43
CA GLU A 56 -0.08 13.91 -17.51
C GLU A 56 -0.79 12.64 -17.03
N LEU A 57 -0.74 11.55 -17.80
CA LEU A 57 -1.47 10.33 -17.46
C LEU A 57 -0.55 9.13 -17.19
N ARG A 58 0.34 8.78 -18.15
CA ARG A 58 1.11 7.52 -18.06
C ARG A 58 2.21 7.57 -16.99
N ILE A 59 3.01 8.61 -16.98
CA ILE A 59 4.09 8.77 -15.99
C ILE A 59 3.52 8.88 -14.58
N PRO A 60 2.56 9.76 -14.25
CA PRO A 60 1.98 9.83 -12.91
C PRO A 60 1.37 8.51 -12.47
N ARG A 61 0.58 7.83 -13.32
CA ARG A 61 -0.04 6.54 -13.02
C ARG A 61 1.02 5.48 -12.69
N THR A 62 2.08 5.38 -13.49
CA THR A 62 3.18 4.43 -13.26
C THR A 62 3.93 4.72 -11.97
N LEU A 63 4.23 5.99 -11.69
CA LEU A 63 4.91 6.41 -10.46
C LEU A 63 4.05 6.19 -9.22
N VAL A 64 2.74 6.50 -9.28
CA VAL A 64 1.83 6.23 -8.17
C VAL A 64 1.70 4.73 -7.94
N ALA A 65 1.58 3.90 -8.98
CA ALA A 65 1.58 2.44 -8.84
C ALA A 65 2.87 1.94 -8.17
N LEU A 66 4.03 2.45 -8.58
CA LEU A 66 5.32 2.11 -7.99
C LEU A 66 5.38 2.50 -6.50
N LEU A 67 5.06 3.76 -6.17
CA LEU A 67 5.19 4.29 -4.80
C LEU A 67 4.15 3.68 -3.85
N ALA A 68 2.89 3.55 -4.28
CA ALA A 68 1.84 2.94 -3.49
C ALA A 68 2.11 1.44 -3.26
N GLY A 69 2.48 0.71 -4.32
CA GLY A 69 2.86 -0.69 -4.22
C GLY A 69 4.07 -0.91 -3.30
N ALA A 70 5.11 -0.08 -3.43
CA ALA A 70 6.28 -0.12 -2.56
C ALA A 70 5.92 0.17 -1.10
N SER A 71 5.06 1.16 -0.84
CA SER A 71 4.59 1.48 0.51
C SER A 71 3.80 0.34 1.14
N LEU A 72 2.88 -0.26 0.38
CA LEU A 72 2.12 -1.40 0.85
C LEU A 72 3.01 -2.61 1.15
N GLY A 73 3.95 -2.94 0.26
CA GLY A 73 4.90 -4.05 0.45
C GLY A 73 5.83 -3.83 1.63
N LEU A 74 6.44 -2.64 1.74
CA LEU A 74 7.33 -2.25 2.84
C LEU A 74 6.61 -2.28 4.18
N CYS A 75 5.46 -1.60 4.28
CA CYS A 75 4.65 -1.55 5.50
C CYS A 75 4.11 -2.93 5.89
N GLY A 76 3.83 -3.79 4.90
CA GLY A 76 3.51 -5.19 5.15
C GLY A 76 4.64 -5.95 5.84
N ALA A 77 5.87 -5.84 5.33
CA ALA A 77 7.04 -6.45 5.94
C ALA A 77 7.31 -5.92 7.36
N VAL A 78 7.13 -4.61 7.56
CA VAL A 78 7.23 -3.96 8.88
C VAL A 78 6.22 -4.54 9.86
N MET A 79 4.93 -4.60 9.46
CA MET A 79 3.86 -5.09 10.35
C MET A 79 4.01 -6.57 10.67
N GLN A 80 4.36 -7.40 9.69
CA GLN A 80 4.64 -8.82 9.92
C GLN A 80 5.81 -9.05 10.88
N SER A 81 6.83 -8.20 10.81
CA SER A 81 8.01 -8.29 11.68
C SER A 81 7.69 -7.76 13.08
N LEU A 82 7.02 -6.62 13.17
CA LEU A 82 6.65 -5.97 14.44
C LEU A 82 5.70 -6.82 15.28
N LEU A 83 4.67 -7.40 14.63
CA LEU A 83 3.67 -8.25 15.29
C LEU A 83 4.10 -9.73 15.36
N ARG A 84 5.28 -10.06 14.84
CA ARG A 84 5.80 -11.44 14.77
C ARG A 84 4.76 -12.41 14.19
N ASN A 85 3.96 -11.92 13.26
CA ASN A 85 2.88 -12.66 12.62
C ASN A 85 2.98 -12.53 11.08
N PRO A 86 3.23 -13.61 10.35
CA PRO A 86 3.35 -13.58 8.89
C PRO A 86 2.05 -13.18 8.17
N LEU A 87 0.92 -13.22 8.87
CA LEU A 87 -0.41 -12.85 8.36
C LEU A 87 -0.78 -11.39 8.69
N ALA A 88 0.11 -10.64 9.36
CA ALA A 88 -0.13 -9.24 9.64
C ALA A 88 -0.11 -8.41 8.35
N SER A 89 -1.10 -7.56 8.19
CA SER A 89 -1.18 -6.58 7.10
C SER A 89 -1.13 -5.16 7.65
N PRO A 90 -0.77 -4.16 6.84
CA PRO A 90 -0.83 -2.76 7.26
C PRO A 90 -2.22 -2.32 7.73
N GLY A 91 -3.28 -2.94 7.21
CA GLY A 91 -4.66 -2.67 7.60
C GLY A 91 -4.99 -3.01 9.05
N LEU A 92 -4.24 -3.94 9.69
CA LEU A 92 -4.47 -4.32 11.09
C LEU A 92 -4.33 -3.16 12.09
N VAL A 93 -3.59 -2.12 11.73
CA VAL A 93 -3.42 -0.92 12.58
C VAL A 93 -4.46 0.16 12.30
N GLY A 94 -5.54 -0.17 11.60
CA GLY A 94 -6.64 0.76 11.32
C GLY A 94 -6.36 1.76 10.19
N SER A 95 -5.15 1.79 9.62
CA SER A 95 -4.79 2.80 8.61
C SER A 95 -5.64 2.71 7.34
N ALA A 96 -5.97 1.51 6.87
CA ALA A 96 -6.76 1.32 5.66
C ALA A 96 -8.24 1.67 5.86
N SER A 97 -8.86 1.15 6.92
CA SER A 97 -10.27 1.44 7.25
C SER A 97 -10.48 2.89 7.67
N GLY A 98 -9.49 3.47 8.39
CA GLY A 98 -9.49 4.90 8.71
C GLY A 98 -9.40 5.78 7.48
N ALA A 99 -8.51 5.45 6.53
CA ALA A 99 -8.42 6.15 5.25
C ALA A 99 -9.74 6.07 4.47
N ALA A 100 -10.36 4.88 4.43
CA ALA A 100 -11.65 4.70 3.79
C ALA A 100 -12.74 5.56 4.46
N LEU A 101 -12.83 5.54 5.79
CA LEU A 101 -13.79 6.36 6.53
C LEU A 101 -13.58 7.85 6.28
N GLY A 102 -12.34 8.34 6.36
CA GLY A 102 -12.03 9.77 6.11
C GLY A 102 -12.37 10.21 4.69
N ALA A 103 -12.09 9.37 3.69
CA ALA A 103 -12.47 9.64 2.31
C ALA A 103 -14.00 9.61 2.12
N VAL A 104 -14.69 8.63 2.72
CA VAL A 104 -16.16 8.54 2.67
C VAL A 104 -16.82 9.75 3.32
N ILE A 105 -16.33 10.22 4.47
CA ILE A 105 -16.81 11.46 5.11
C ILE A 105 -16.63 12.64 4.14
N THR A 106 -15.49 12.75 3.49
CA THR A 106 -15.21 13.85 2.55
C THR A 106 -16.14 13.82 1.33
N LEU A 107 -16.44 12.64 0.80
CA LEU A 107 -17.39 12.44 -0.31
C LEU A 107 -18.83 12.71 0.14
N TYR A 108 -19.23 12.15 1.28
CA TYR A 108 -20.59 12.25 1.82
C TYR A 108 -21.02 13.71 2.05
N PHE A 109 -20.14 14.51 2.64
CA PHE A 109 -20.43 15.93 2.92
C PHE A 109 -20.11 16.85 1.73
N GLY A 110 -19.75 16.31 0.57
CA GLY A 110 -19.46 17.09 -0.64
C GLY A 110 -18.18 17.92 -0.54
N VAL A 111 -17.35 17.73 0.49
CA VAL A 111 -16.10 18.47 0.70
C VAL A 111 -15.10 18.18 -0.43
N ALA A 112 -15.20 17.00 -1.05
CA ALA A 112 -14.38 16.61 -2.21
C ALA A 112 -14.51 17.59 -3.39
N GLY A 113 -15.66 18.25 -3.54
CA GLY A 113 -15.89 19.25 -4.58
C GLY A 113 -15.33 20.65 -4.29
N LEU A 114 -14.90 20.93 -3.05
CA LEU A 114 -14.43 22.27 -2.67
C LEU A 114 -13.01 22.55 -3.18
N PHE A 115 -12.13 21.54 -3.19
CA PHE A 115 -10.76 21.64 -3.70
C PHE A 115 -10.16 20.27 -3.98
N ALA A 116 -9.24 20.19 -4.93
CA ALA A 116 -8.69 18.95 -5.48
C ALA A 116 -8.02 18.01 -4.44
N PHE A 117 -7.52 18.57 -3.34
CA PHE A 117 -6.81 17.80 -2.31
C PHE A 117 -7.71 17.33 -1.16
N ALA A 118 -9.00 17.71 -1.14
CA ALA A 118 -9.91 17.40 -0.04
C ALA A 118 -10.03 15.90 0.23
N LEU A 119 -10.27 15.11 -0.81
CA LEU A 119 -10.44 13.67 -0.70
C LEU A 119 -9.17 12.94 -0.19
N PRO A 120 -7.98 13.16 -0.77
CA PRO A 120 -6.74 12.62 -0.24
C PRO A 120 -6.42 13.05 1.19
N LEU A 121 -6.62 14.33 1.53
CA LEU A 121 -6.38 14.83 2.89
C LEU A 121 -7.34 14.21 3.90
N GLY A 122 -8.63 14.05 3.54
CA GLY A 122 -9.60 13.33 4.36
C GLY A 122 -9.20 11.89 4.63
N GLY A 123 -8.76 11.17 3.59
CA GLY A 123 -8.25 9.81 3.72
C GLY A 123 -6.99 9.73 4.60
N MET A 124 -6.02 10.62 4.42
CA MET A 124 -4.81 10.68 5.26
C MET A 124 -5.16 10.99 6.72
N ALA A 125 -6.02 11.97 6.97
CA ALA A 125 -6.47 12.31 8.33
C ALA A 125 -7.18 11.12 8.98
N GLY A 126 -8.06 10.44 8.26
CA GLY A 126 -8.73 9.23 8.73
C GLY A 126 -7.74 8.10 9.07
N ALA A 127 -6.73 7.86 8.23
CA ALA A 127 -5.68 6.87 8.50
C ALA A 127 -4.89 7.20 9.76
N LEU A 128 -4.47 8.45 9.92
CA LEU A 128 -3.72 8.92 11.09
C LEU A 128 -4.56 8.81 12.37
N LEU A 129 -5.82 9.26 12.34
CA LEU A 129 -6.73 9.21 13.48
C LEU A 129 -7.02 7.76 13.90
N ALA A 130 -7.34 6.87 12.96
CA ALA A 130 -7.57 5.46 13.27
C ALA A 130 -6.33 4.78 13.85
N THR A 131 -5.15 5.00 13.26
CA THR A 131 -3.90 4.44 13.76
C THR A 131 -3.52 5.00 15.13
N LEU A 132 -3.74 6.29 15.36
CA LEU A 132 -3.57 6.91 16.68
C LEU A 132 -4.52 6.29 17.71
N THR A 133 -5.77 6.07 17.35
CA THR A 133 -6.77 5.42 18.21
C THR A 133 -6.33 4.01 18.58
N VAL A 134 -5.86 3.20 17.63
CA VAL A 134 -5.30 1.87 17.90
C VAL A 134 -4.13 1.96 18.87
N TYR A 135 -3.21 2.89 18.64
CA TYR A 135 -2.04 3.07 19.51
C TYR A 135 -2.43 3.46 20.94
N LEU A 136 -3.39 4.38 21.10
CA LEU A 136 -3.87 4.83 22.41
C LEU A 136 -4.62 3.73 23.15
N LEU A 137 -5.48 2.95 22.46
CA LEU A 137 -6.20 1.81 23.04
C LEU A 137 -5.25 0.69 23.47
N ALA A 138 -4.20 0.43 22.72
CA ALA A 138 -3.20 -0.56 23.07
C ALA A 138 -2.35 -0.15 24.28
N GLY A 139 -2.19 1.15 24.51
CA GLY A 139 -1.33 1.68 25.58
C GLY A 139 0.16 1.55 25.27
N ARG A 140 1.00 2.19 26.11
CA ARG A 140 2.47 2.24 25.90
C ARG A 140 3.13 0.86 26.02
N ASP A 141 2.61 0.04 26.92
CA ASP A 141 3.15 -1.29 27.25
C ASP A 141 2.27 -2.42 26.67
N GLY A 142 1.32 -2.07 25.81
CA GLY A 142 0.42 -3.04 25.19
C GLY A 142 1.17 -4.10 24.37
N GLY A 143 0.98 -5.38 24.73
CA GLY A 143 1.57 -6.49 23.99
C GLY A 143 0.98 -6.63 22.59
N THR A 144 1.59 -7.48 21.77
CA THR A 144 1.16 -7.75 20.38
C THR A 144 -0.33 -8.12 20.29
N LEU A 145 -0.86 -8.88 21.25
CA LEU A 145 -2.28 -9.27 21.26
C LEU A 145 -3.20 -8.05 21.43
N THR A 146 -2.88 -7.15 22.37
CA THR A 146 -3.67 -5.92 22.61
C THR A 146 -3.68 -5.02 21.37
N LEU A 147 -2.56 -4.90 20.68
CA LEU A 147 -2.46 -4.14 19.42
C LEU A 147 -3.37 -4.75 18.33
N ILE A 148 -3.38 -6.06 18.18
CA ILE A 148 -4.24 -6.75 17.20
C ILE A 148 -5.71 -6.55 17.55
N LEU A 149 -6.10 -6.73 18.81
CA LEU A 149 -7.48 -6.56 19.26
C LEU A 149 -7.96 -5.11 19.09
N ALA A 150 -7.14 -4.12 19.47
CA ALA A 150 -7.44 -2.72 19.25
C ALA A 150 -7.62 -2.40 17.74
N GLY A 151 -6.74 -2.95 16.90
CA GLY A 151 -6.84 -2.81 15.45
C GLY A 151 -8.12 -3.40 14.87
N VAL A 152 -8.49 -4.61 15.30
CA VAL A 152 -9.75 -5.26 14.88
C VAL A 152 -10.96 -4.42 15.31
N ALA A 153 -10.98 -3.91 16.55
CA ALA A 153 -12.07 -3.09 17.06
C ALA A 153 -12.21 -1.77 16.27
N VAL A 154 -11.10 -1.06 16.04
CA VAL A 154 -11.09 0.19 15.27
C VAL A 154 -11.49 -0.05 13.81
N ASN A 155 -11.01 -1.13 13.18
CA ASN A 155 -11.41 -1.51 11.83
C ASN A 155 -12.92 -1.78 11.74
N ALA A 156 -13.46 -2.58 12.66
CA ALA A 156 -14.89 -2.90 12.70
C ALA A 156 -15.73 -1.63 12.88
N PHE A 157 -15.33 -0.74 13.80
CA PHE A 157 -16.00 0.53 14.04
C PHE A 157 -15.97 1.46 12.82
N ALA A 158 -14.78 1.62 12.20
CA ALA A 158 -14.65 2.43 10.98
C ALA A 158 -15.53 1.91 9.83
N LEU A 159 -15.55 0.59 9.61
CA LEU A 159 -16.41 -0.03 8.59
C LEU A 159 -17.90 0.10 8.91
N ALA A 160 -18.30 0.03 10.19
CA ALA A 160 -19.67 0.27 10.61
C ALA A 160 -20.10 1.72 10.33
N LEU A 161 -19.22 2.70 10.57
CA LEU A 161 -19.48 4.11 10.22
C LEU A 161 -19.55 4.32 8.70
N VAL A 162 -18.69 3.68 7.92
CA VAL A 162 -18.79 3.70 6.45
C VAL A 162 -20.15 3.15 6.00
N SER A 163 -20.58 2.01 6.55
CA SER A 163 -21.87 1.39 6.24
C SER A 163 -23.04 2.31 6.63
N LEU A 164 -22.94 2.98 7.77
CA LEU A 164 -23.94 3.95 8.22
C LEU A 164 -24.04 5.13 7.23
N LEU A 165 -22.91 5.71 6.83
CA LEU A 165 -22.88 6.82 5.86
C LEU A 165 -23.43 6.40 4.49
N LEU A 166 -23.16 5.17 4.04
CA LEU A 166 -23.74 4.62 2.81
C LEU A 166 -25.28 4.49 2.92
N ASN A 167 -25.81 4.05 4.07
CA ASN A 167 -27.25 3.95 4.31
C ASN A 167 -27.94 5.31 4.37
N LEU A 168 -27.25 6.33 4.86
CA LEU A 168 -27.77 7.69 5.02
C LEU A 168 -27.41 8.58 3.81
N ALA A 169 -26.82 8.01 2.75
CA ALA A 169 -26.35 8.80 1.62
C ALA A 169 -27.46 9.60 0.95
N PRO A 170 -27.21 10.89 0.60
CA PRO A 170 -28.24 11.80 0.12
C PRO A 170 -28.74 11.45 -1.29
N SER A 171 -28.00 10.66 -2.05
CA SER A 171 -28.36 10.24 -3.40
C SER A 171 -27.73 8.92 -3.81
N PRO A 172 -28.34 8.19 -4.78
CA PRO A 172 -27.71 6.99 -5.36
C PRO A 172 -26.35 7.25 -6.00
N TYR A 173 -26.10 8.44 -6.52
CA TYR A 173 -24.82 8.84 -7.10
C TYR A 173 -23.72 8.90 -6.04
N ALA A 174 -24.00 9.43 -4.86
CA ALA A 174 -23.04 9.46 -3.75
C ALA A 174 -22.67 8.02 -3.31
N VAL A 175 -23.65 7.12 -3.24
CA VAL A 175 -23.40 5.70 -2.95
C VAL A 175 -22.48 5.08 -4.00
N GLN A 176 -22.77 5.32 -5.28
CA GLN A 176 -21.97 4.79 -6.38
C GLN A 176 -20.53 5.32 -6.35
N GLU A 177 -20.35 6.61 -6.13
CA GLU A 177 -19.02 7.24 -6.06
C GLU A 177 -18.18 6.67 -4.92
N ILE A 178 -18.76 6.56 -3.72
CA ILE A 178 -18.12 5.94 -2.56
C ILE A 178 -17.76 4.48 -2.85
N ALA A 179 -18.69 3.70 -3.41
CA ALA A 179 -18.48 2.30 -3.71
C ALA A 179 -17.34 2.11 -4.73
N LEU A 180 -17.33 2.90 -5.81
CA LEU A 180 -16.27 2.86 -6.83
C LEU A 180 -14.91 3.28 -6.26
N TRP A 181 -14.87 4.27 -5.37
CA TRP A 181 -13.63 4.67 -4.70
C TRP A 181 -13.10 3.57 -3.79
N MET A 182 -13.99 2.88 -3.05
CA MET A 182 -13.60 1.78 -2.16
C MET A 182 -13.02 0.57 -2.90
N LEU A 183 -13.29 0.38 -4.18
CA LEU A 183 -12.74 -0.73 -4.98
C LEU A 183 -11.25 -0.55 -5.34
N GLY A 184 -10.69 0.64 -5.15
CA GLY A 184 -9.30 0.95 -5.45
C GLY A 184 -8.96 0.98 -6.94
N SER A 185 -8.43 2.10 -7.42
CA SER A 185 -8.16 2.33 -8.84
C SER A 185 -6.95 3.25 -9.05
N LEU A 186 -6.26 3.05 -10.16
CA LEU A 186 -5.22 3.94 -10.66
C LEU A 186 -5.66 4.71 -11.94
N ALA A 187 -6.94 4.56 -12.35
CA ALA A 187 -7.45 5.11 -13.60
C ALA A 187 -7.41 6.65 -13.66
N ASN A 188 -7.76 7.30 -12.55
CA ASN A 188 -7.91 8.76 -12.49
C ASN A 188 -6.73 9.44 -11.80
N VAL A 189 -5.55 8.81 -11.86
CA VAL A 189 -4.33 9.36 -11.26
C VAL A 189 -3.68 10.33 -12.23
N SER A 190 -3.38 11.54 -11.75
CA SER A 190 -2.67 12.61 -12.42
C SER A 190 -1.42 13.05 -11.65
N ARG A 191 -0.78 14.13 -12.11
CA ARG A 191 0.36 14.72 -11.39
C ARG A 191 -0.02 15.20 -9.98
N ASN A 192 -1.24 15.69 -9.78
CA ASN A 192 -1.68 16.19 -8.49
C ASN A 192 -1.67 15.06 -7.43
N GLU A 193 -2.22 13.90 -7.77
CA GLU A 193 -2.23 12.73 -6.89
C GLU A 193 -0.81 12.25 -6.56
N LEU A 194 0.12 12.35 -7.52
CA LEU A 194 1.53 12.03 -7.27
C LEU A 194 2.14 12.99 -6.22
N TRP A 195 1.90 14.30 -6.34
CA TRP A 195 2.41 15.28 -5.38
C TRP A 195 1.81 15.14 -3.98
N ILE A 196 0.56 14.67 -3.89
CA ILE A 196 -0.09 14.38 -2.61
C ILE A 196 0.50 13.12 -1.97
N LEU A 197 0.75 12.08 -2.77
CA LEU A 197 1.29 10.81 -2.31
C LEU A 197 2.72 10.95 -1.74
N LEU A 198 3.56 11.75 -2.39
CA LEU A 198 4.99 11.84 -2.12
C LEU A 198 5.33 12.20 -0.66
N PRO A 199 4.80 13.27 -0.05
CA PRO A 199 5.22 13.68 1.29
C PRO A 199 4.99 12.60 2.35
N GLY A 200 3.77 12.03 2.41
CA GLY A 200 3.43 10.99 3.37
C GLY A 200 4.20 9.70 3.14
N THR A 201 4.40 9.31 1.89
CA THR A 201 5.21 8.16 1.51
C THR A 201 6.65 8.32 1.95
N LEU A 202 7.30 9.44 1.61
CA LEU A 202 8.71 9.69 1.93
C LEU A 202 8.93 9.83 3.44
N LEU A 203 8.04 10.52 4.15
CA LEU A 203 8.10 10.61 5.61
C LEU A 203 7.91 9.24 6.27
N GLY A 204 6.95 8.45 5.80
CA GLY A 204 6.74 7.09 6.29
C GLY A 204 7.97 6.20 6.06
N TRP A 205 8.59 6.25 4.87
CA TRP A 205 9.80 5.50 4.57
C TRP A 205 11.00 5.97 5.42
N LEU A 206 11.13 7.28 5.64
CA LEU A 206 12.16 7.86 6.51
C LEU A 206 12.02 7.36 7.96
N LEU A 207 10.80 7.23 8.48
CA LEU A 207 10.57 6.67 9.81
C LEU A 207 10.93 5.19 9.91
N ILE A 208 10.77 4.41 8.82
CA ILE A 208 11.19 3.01 8.74
C ILE A 208 12.71 2.89 8.57
N TRP A 209 13.35 3.92 8.03
CA TRP A 209 14.78 3.91 7.79
C TRP A 209 15.53 3.54 9.07
N ARG A 210 16.50 2.61 8.95
CA ARG A 210 17.33 2.10 10.05
C ARG A 210 16.58 1.31 11.15
N GLN A 211 15.28 0.98 10.98
CA GLN A 211 14.55 0.15 11.96
C GLN A 211 14.74 -1.36 11.75
N GLY A 212 15.52 -1.77 10.78
CA GLY A 212 15.76 -3.19 10.49
C GLY A 212 16.38 -3.95 11.66
N ARG A 213 17.41 -3.37 12.33
CA ARG A 213 18.08 -4.01 13.48
C ARG A 213 17.15 -4.23 14.68
N PRO A 214 16.38 -3.25 15.15
CA PRO A 214 15.36 -3.48 16.19
C PRO A 214 14.34 -4.55 15.81
N LEU A 215 13.93 -4.62 14.54
CA LEU A 215 13.03 -5.67 14.06
C LEU A 215 13.68 -7.05 14.04
N ASP A 216 14.98 -7.14 13.75
CA ASP A 216 15.72 -8.43 13.86
C ASP A 216 15.77 -8.88 15.32
N LEU A 217 16.03 -7.99 16.28
CA LEU A 217 16.03 -8.33 17.71
C LEU A 217 14.66 -8.83 18.20
N LEU A 218 13.56 -8.29 17.69
CA LEU A 218 12.21 -8.75 18.04
C LEU A 218 11.95 -10.22 17.69
N THR A 219 12.68 -10.80 16.75
CA THR A 219 12.54 -12.24 16.44
C THR A 219 12.92 -13.14 17.61
N LEU A 220 13.78 -12.63 18.53
CA LEU A 220 14.23 -13.32 19.73
C LEU A 220 13.24 -13.22 20.92
N GLY A 221 12.18 -12.42 20.78
CA GLY A 221 11.22 -12.12 21.82
C GLY A 221 11.34 -10.69 22.34
N GLU A 222 10.24 -10.16 22.91
CA GLU A 222 10.20 -8.76 23.38
C GLU A 222 11.14 -8.52 24.56
N GLU A 223 11.18 -9.45 25.54
CA GLU A 223 12.06 -9.37 26.71
C GLU A 223 13.53 -9.39 26.32
N THR A 224 13.90 -10.33 25.45
CA THR A 224 15.27 -10.44 24.93
C THR A 224 15.67 -9.21 24.11
N ALA A 225 14.78 -8.74 23.24
CA ALA A 225 15.04 -7.55 22.45
C ALA A 225 15.28 -6.31 23.34
N SER A 226 14.47 -6.14 24.39
CA SER A 226 14.62 -5.05 25.36
C SER A 226 15.92 -5.17 26.13
N SER A 227 16.29 -6.38 26.60
CA SER A 227 17.59 -6.63 27.28
C SER A 227 18.79 -6.33 26.38
N MET A 228 18.64 -6.49 25.06
CA MET A 228 19.64 -6.14 24.06
C MET A 228 19.62 -4.66 23.63
N GLY A 229 18.82 -3.83 24.33
CA GLY A 229 18.77 -2.38 24.13
C GLY A 229 17.77 -1.89 23.07
N ALA A 230 16.81 -2.71 22.66
CA ALA A 230 15.74 -2.24 21.79
C ALA A 230 14.69 -1.44 22.59
N ASP A 231 14.49 -0.17 22.22
CA ASP A 231 13.39 0.66 22.73
C ASP A 231 12.08 0.31 22.01
N LEU A 232 11.37 -0.69 22.52
CA LEU A 232 10.14 -1.20 21.89
C LEU A 232 9.00 -0.18 21.85
N PRO A 233 8.71 0.63 22.90
CA PRO A 233 7.68 1.66 22.81
C PRO A 233 7.96 2.69 21.72
N ASN A 234 9.19 3.16 21.59
CA ASN A 234 9.56 4.11 20.55
C ASN A 234 9.54 3.47 19.16
N LEU A 235 10.01 2.22 19.04
CA LEU A 235 9.92 1.45 17.79
C LEU A 235 8.47 1.32 17.32
N ARG A 236 7.55 0.88 18.19
CA ARG A 236 6.13 0.75 17.89
C ARG A 236 5.54 2.08 17.44
N ARG A 237 5.75 3.15 18.22
CA ARG A 237 5.25 4.49 17.88
C ARG A 237 5.73 4.95 16.50
N ARG A 238 7.02 4.80 16.20
CA ARG A 238 7.61 5.19 14.91
C ARG A 238 7.03 4.38 13.75
N LEU A 239 6.93 3.07 13.92
CA LEU A 239 6.44 2.20 12.84
C LEU A 239 4.95 2.35 12.60
N PHE A 240 4.13 2.57 13.65
CA PHE A 240 2.71 2.88 13.48
C PHE A 240 2.51 4.19 12.73
N LEU A 241 3.23 5.26 13.11
CA LEU A 241 3.19 6.53 12.40
C LEU A 241 3.67 6.38 10.95
N ALA A 242 4.73 5.61 10.71
CA ALA A 242 5.24 5.33 9.38
C ALA A 242 4.20 4.63 8.49
N VAL A 243 3.52 3.61 9.03
CA VAL A 243 2.46 2.87 8.33
C VAL A 243 1.27 3.79 8.06
N ALA A 244 0.83 4.59 9.05
CA ALA A 244 -0.27 5.53 8.86
C ALA A 244 0.02 6.55 7.74
N LEU A 245 1.23 7.10 7.71
CA LEU A 245 1.65 8.04 6.68
C LEU A 245 1.78 7.38 5.31
N ALA A 246 2.56 6.31 5.18
CA ALA A 246 2.84 5.71 3.88
C ALA A 246 1.61 4.99 3.28
N VAL A 247 0.90 4.20 4.09
CA VAL A 247 -0.30 3.47 3.64
C VAL A 247 -1.50 4.40 3.54
N GLY A 248 -1.65 5.34 4.49
CA GLY A 248 -2.69 6.36 4.45
C GLY A 248 -2.61 7.21 3.17
N SER A 249 -1.41 7.69 2.81
CA SER A 249 -1.18 8.42 1.56
C SER A 249 -1.46 7.56 0.33
N ALA A 250 -1.04 6.30 0.33
CA ALA A 250 -1.31 5.39 -0.78
C ALA A 250 -2.82 5.20 -0.98
N ILE A 251 -3.56 4.81 0.07
CA ILE A 251 -4.99 4.54 0.00
C ILE A 251 -5.79 5.80 -0.30
N SER A 252 -5.40 6.96 0.23
CA SER A 252 -6.10 8.22 -0.02
C SER A 252 -6.09 8.64 -1.50
N VAL A 253 -5.06 8.23 -2.25
CA VAL A 253 -4.92 8.50 -3.69
C VAL A 253 -5.49 7.37 -4.54
N THR A 254 -5.25 6.11 -4.16
CA THR A 254 -5.59 4.95 -4.99
C THR A 254 -6.90 4.27 -4.60
N GLY A 255 -7.53 4.67 -3.49
CA GLY A 255 -8.57 3.86 -2.86
C GLY A 255 -8.01 2.60 -2.21
N ALA A 256 -8.88 1.70 -1.76
CA ALA A 256 -8.47 0.53 -1.02
C ALA A 256 -7.86 -0.54 -1.93
N ILE A 257 -6.55 -0.71 -1.88
CA ILE A 257 -5.82 -1.81 -2.55
C ILE A 257 -5.32 -2.77 -1.47
N GLY A 258 -5.86 -3.99 -1.49
CA GLY A 258 -5.54 -5.03 -0.51
C GLY A 258 -4.46 -6.01 -0.97
N PHE A 259 -4.11 -6.94 -0.08
CA PHE A 259 -3.28 -8.13 -0.29
C PHE A 259 -1.80 -7.92 -0.64
N ILE A 260 -1.38 -6.81 -1.26
CA ILE A 260 0.03 -6.58 -1.63
C ILE A 260 0.94 -6.66 -0.39
N GLY A 261 0.61 -5.92 0.67
CA GLY A 261 1.38 -5.91 1.92
C GLY A 261 1.33 -7.21 2.71
N LEU A 262 0.47 -8.14 2.31
CA LEU A 262 0.35 -9.45 2.92
C LEU A 262 1.13 -10.51 2.12
N VAL A 263 0.88 -10.56 0.82
CA VAL A 263 1.42 -11.58 -0.10
C VAL A 263 2.90 -11.38 -0.36
N VAL A 264 3.31 -10.16 -0.71
CA VAL A 264 4.68 -9.88 -1.16
C VAL A 264 5.74 -10.20 -0.09
N PRO A 265 5.62 -9.70 1.16
CA PRO A 265 6.61 -10.04 2.19
C PRO A 265 6.62 -11.54 2.51
N HIS A 266 5.45 -12.18 2.45
CA HIS A 266 5.35 -13.62 2.69
C HIS A 266 6.14 -14.43 1.65
N LEU A 267 5.96 -14.12 0.35
CA LEU A 267 6.68 -14.80 -0.75
C LEU A 267 8.20 -14.55 -0.72
N LEU A 268 8.62 -13.35 -0.34
CA LEU A 268 10.03 -12.98 -0.35
C LEU A 268 10.79 -13.42 0.91
N ARG A 269 10.11 -13.69 2.00
CA ARG A 269 10.70 -14.06 3.29
C ARG A 269 11.68 -15.25 3.23
N PRO A 270 11.35 -16.37 2.56
CA PRO A 270 12.30 -17.49 2.44
C PRO A 270 13.55 -17.13 1.63
N LEU A 271 13.44 -16.20 0.67
CA LEU A 271 14.53 -15.79 -0.21
C LEU A 271 15.59 -14.94 0.53
N VAL A 272 15.20 -14.28 1.63
CA VAL A 272 16.09 -13.47 2.46
C VAL A 272 16.49 -14.12 3.79
N GLY A 273 16.19 -15.42 3.95
CA GLY A 273 16.54 -16.18 5.15
C GLY A 273 15.77 -15.79 6.40
N TYR A 274 14.52 -15.37 6.25
CA TYR A 274 13.60 -14.99 7.34
C TYR A 274 14.06 -13.78 8.19
N GLN A 275 15.09 -13.04 7.76
CA GLN A 275 15.64 -11.91 8.48
C GLN A 275 14.82 -10.63 8.16
N PRO A 276 14.17 -9.98 9.16
CA PRO A 276 13.37 -8.78 8.95
C PRO A 276 14.09 -7.64 8.24
N SER A 277 15.29 -7.28 8.69
CA SER A 277 16.07 -6.19 8.09
C SER A 277 16.34 -6.40 6.60
N ARG A 278 16.53 -7.66 6.17
CA ARG A 278 16.78 -8.01 4.77
C ARG A 278 15.48 -8.09 3.94
N LEU A 279 14.33 -8.20 4.59
CA LEU A 279 13.03 -8.33 3.94
C LEU A 279 12.45 -6.99 3.50
N LEU A 280 12.78 -5.87 4.19
CA LEU A 280 12.15 -4.57 4.00
C LEU A 280 12.26 -4.08 2.54
N ILE A 281 13.47 -3.96 2.02
CA ILE A 281 13.72 -3.46 0.66
C ILE A 281 13.16 -4.38 -0.42
N PRO A 282 13.41 -5.71 -0.40
CA PRO A 282 12.78 -6.61 -1.36
C PRO A 282 11.24 -6.52 -1.34
N SER A 283 10.62 -6.34 -0.15
CA SER A 283 9.16 -6.21 -0.05
C SER A 283 8.64 -4.91 -0.65
N ALA A 284 9.36 -3.80 -0.50
CA ALA A 284 9.04 -2.57 -1.20
C ALA A 284 9.11 -2.76 -2.72
N MET A 285 10.21 -3.33 -3.20
CA MET A 285 10.41 -3.59 -4.65
C MET A 285 9.38 -4.57 -5.21
N GLY A 286 9.10 -5.66 -4.50
CA GLY A 286 8.10 -6.65 -4.91
C GLY A 286 6.68 -6.09 -4.89
N GLY A 287 6.36 -5.22 -3.92
CA GLY A 287 5.07 -4.50 -3.87
C GLY A 287 4.88 -3.55 -5.03
N ALA A 288 5.91 -2.77 -5.38
CA ALA A 288 5.93 -1.91 -6.56
C ALA A 288 5.68 -2.72 -7.84
N LEU A 289 6.44 -3.80 -8.02
CA LEU A 289 6.33 -4.67 -9.19
C LEU A 289 4.94 -5.29 -9.30
N LEU A 290 4.40 -5.85 -8.20
CA LEU A 290 3.10 -6.49 -8.21
C LEU A 290 1.97 -5.50 -8.55
N LEU A 291 1.98 -4.30 -7.97
CA LEU A 291 0.93 -3.31 -8.26
C LEU A 291 1.02 -2.78 -9.70
N MET A 292 2.22 -2.53 -10.22
CA MET A 292 2.39 -2.15 -11.63
C MET A 292 1.93 -3.24 -12.59
N LEU A 293 2.24 -4.51 -12.32
CA LEU A 293 1.78 -5.64 -13.13
C LEU A 293 0.26 -5.80 -13.07
N ALA A 294 -0.35 -5.67 -11.89
CA ALA A 294 -1.80 -5.71 -11.72
C ALA A 294 -2.49 -4.58 -12.50
N ASP A 295 -1.96 -3.36 -12.43
CA ASP A 295 -2.47 -2.20 -13.16
C ASP A 295 -2.34 -2.38 -14.69
N MET A 296 -1.22 -2.91 -15.17
CA MET A 296 -1.06 -3.24 -16.59
C MET A 296 -2.03 -4.32 -17.04
N GLY A 297 -2.20 -5.36 -16.21
CA GLY A 297 -3.15 -6.44 -16.49
C GLY A 297 -4.58 -5.92 -16.66
N VAL A 298 -5.01 -5.02 -15.78
CA VAL A 298 -6.33 -4.38 -15.88
C VAL A 298 -6.50 -3.60 -17.19
N ARG A 299 -5.48 -2.88 -17.62
CA ARG A 299 -5.51 -2.07 -18.87
C ARG A 299 -5.54 -2.91 -20.15
N LEU A 300 -5.13 -4.17 -20.09
CA LEU A 300 -5.15 -5.10 -21.23
C LEU A 300 -6.48 -5.85 -21.38
N LEU A 301 -7.34 -5.82 -20.36
CA LEU A 301 -8.63 -6.52 -20.43
C LEU A 301 -9.60 -5.78 -21.36
N PRO A 302 -10.19 -6.47 -22.37
CA PRO A 302 -11.10 -5.86 -23.34
C PRO A 302 -12.53 -5.74 -22.76
N VAL A 303 -12.71 -4.95 -21.70
CA VAL A 303 -14.02 -4.74 -21.07
C VAL A 303 -14.49 -3.30 -21.26
N GLN A 304 -15.81 -3.10 -21.33
CA GLN A 304 -16.40 -1.77 -21.31
C GLN A 304 -16.25 -1.18 -19.90
N GLY A 305 -15.34 -0.22 -19.75
CA GLY A 305 -14.94 0.37 -18.47
C GLY A 305 -13.71 -0.31 -17.87
N GLU A 306 -12.99 0.41 -17.01
CA GLU A 306 -11.76 -0.10 -16.40
C GLU A 306 -12.08 -0.85 -15.11
N ILE A 307 -11.68 -2.14 -15.07
CA ILE A 307 -11.75 -2.94 -13.85
C ILE A 307 -10.89 -2.28 -12.78
N LYS A 308 -11.40 -2.20 -11.57
CA LYS A 308 -10.66 -1.62 -10.45
C LYS A 308 -9.52 -2.54 -10.02
N VAL A 309 -8.30 -2.00 -9.93
CA VAL A 309 -7.09 -2.80 -9.61
C VAL A 309 -7.17 -3.47 -8.24
N GLY A 310 -7.86 -2.86 -7.27
CA GLY A 310 -8.08 -3.45 -5.96
C GLY A 310 -8.91 -4.74 -6.00
N VAL A 311 -9.84 -4.87 -6.96
CA VAL A 311 -10.57 -6.13 -7.20
C VAL A 311 -9.62 -7.21 -7.70
N VAL A 312 -8.75 -6.89 -8.66
CA VAL A 312 -7.80 -7.85 -9.23
C VAL A 312 -6.80 -8.33 -8.18
N THR A 313 -6.25 -7.41 -7.37
CA THR A 313 -5.33 -7.79 -6.28
C THR A 313 -6.01 -8.67 -5.23
N SER A 314 -7.30 -8.44 -4.96
CA SER A 314 -8.09 -9.26 -4.03
C SER A 314 -8.41 -10.64 -4.60
N LEU A 315 -8.76 -10.73 -5.89
CA LEU A 315 -9.01 -11.98 -6.58
C LEU A 315 -7.78 -12.88 -6.69
N ILE A 316 -6.59 -12.30 -6.75
CA ILE A 316 -5.33 -13.06 -6.74
C ILE A 316 -4.93 -13.38 -5.29
N GLY A 317 -5.05 -12.43 -4.39
CA GLY A 317 -4.55 -12.53 -3.02
C GLY A 317 -5.36 -13.49 -2.15
N ALA A 318 -6.70 -13.46 -2.22
CA ALA A 318 -7.54 -14.30 -1.37
C ALA A 318 -7.38 -15.81 -1.67
N PRO A 319 -7.41 -16.30 -2.94
CA PRO A 319 -7.15 -17.71 -3.26
C PRO A 319 -5.72 -18.13 -2.88
N PHE A 320 -4.72 -17.26 -3.08
CA PHE A 320 -3.35 -17.54 -2.63
C PHE A 320 -3.29 -17.80 -1.13
N PHE A 321 -4.01 -17.02 -0.33
CA PHE A 321 -4.06 -17.20 1.12
C PHE A 321 -4.77 -18.50 1.52
N LEU A 322 -5.88 -18.81 0.89
CA LEU A 322 -6.59 -20.07 1.12
C LEU A 322 -5.68 -21.27 0.80
N TRP A 323 -5.01 -21.23 -0.32
CA TRP A 323 -4.03 -22.26 -0.69
C TRP A 323 -2.91 -22.40 0.36
N LEU A 324 -2.38 -21.26 0.83
CA LEU A 324 -1.32 -21.24 1.84
C LEU A 324 -1.76 -21.91 3.16
N ILE A 325 -2.97 -21.60 3.65
CA ILE A 325 -3.52 -22.19 4.88
C ILE A 325 -3.68 -23.71 4.71
N LEU A 326 -4.23 -24.15 3.60
CA LEU A 326 -4.43 -25.59 3.32
C LEU A 326 -3.10 -26.33 3.22
N HIS A 327 -2.09 -25.73 2.58
CA HIS A 327 -0.76 -26.35 2.43
C HIS A 327 0.01 -26.47 3.75
N HIS A 328 -0.16 -25.54 4.68
CA HIS A 328 0.48 -25.62 6.00
C HIS A 328 -0.20 -26.62 6.95
N ARG A 329 -1.50 -26.85 6.81
CA ARG A 329 -2.21 -27.88 7.60
C ARG A 329 -1.68 -29.29 7.30
N GLY A 330 -1.28 -29.59 6.06
CA GLY A 330 -0.78 -30.90 5.67
C GLY A 330 0.66 -31.22 6.12
N ARG A 331 1.40 -30.25 6.71
CA ARG A 331 2.76 -30.43 7.20
C ARG A 331 2.88 -30.51 8.74
N GLY A 332 1.77 -30.35 9.43
CA GLY A 332 1.68 -30.37 10.90
C GLY A 332 0.99 -31.61 11.48
N SER A 333 0.71 -32.62 10.64
CA SER A 333 0.20 -33.96 11.05
C SER A 333 1.27 -35.02 10.89
#